data_158b3dc95fefa4fea1cf100eba883b34
#
_entry.id   158b3dc95fefa4fea1cf100eba883b34
#
_cell.length_a   1.000
_cell.length_b   1.000
_cell.length_c   1.000
_cell.angle_alpha   90.00
_cell.angle_beta   90.00
_cell.angle_gamma   90.00
#
_symmetry.space_group_name_H-M   'P 1'
#
loop_
_entity.id
_entity.type
_entity.pdbx_description
1 polymer ?
#
loop_
_entity_poly.entity_id
_entity_poly.type
_entity_poly.pdbx_seq_one_letter_code
_entity_poly.pdbx_strand_id
1 'polypeptide(L)'
;MSCSTSIDDSTIPVKKPNWLRVKLPIGESYKHVRGLVDNHKLHTICESGNCPNMGECWGEGTATFMILGNVCTRSCSFCAVATGRPEEVDWDEPQRVAEAIHLMKVKHAVITSVDRDELKDGGSIIWYNTIKAVKSLNPETTLETLVPDFRGIEEQIQRIIDATFGKNRSEEHTSELQ
;
A
#
# COMPACT_ATOMS: atom_id res chain seq x y z
N MET A 1 -28.38 -24.36 -42.56
CA MET A 1 -29.03 -24.32 -41.24
C MET A 1 -28.39 -23.21 -40.46
N SER A 2 -28.98 -22.01 -40.49
CA SER A 2 -28.50 -20.83 -39.78
C SER A 2 -29.17 -20.77 -38.41
N CYS A 3 -28.40 -20.93 -37.34
CA CYS A 3 -28.85 -20.78 -35.97
C CYS A 3 -28.75 -19.32 -35.59
N SER A 4 -29.86 -18.59 -35.69
CA SER A 4 -29.99 -17.22 -35.17
C SER A 4 -30.42 -17.30 -33.70
N THR A 5 -29.50 -17.24 -32.78
CA THR A 5 -29.78 -17.00 -31.35
C THR A 5 -30.06 -15.51 -31.15
N SER A 6 -31.35 -15.17 -31.04
CA SER A 6 -31.79 -13.85 -30.58
C SER A 6 -31.40 -13.70 -29.12
N ILE A 7 -30.44 -12.79 -28.82
CA ILE A 7 -30.14 -12.35 -27.48
C ILE A 7 -31.28 -11.44 -27.03
N ASP A 8 -32.06 -11.91 -26.07
CA ASP A 8 -33.13 -11.14 -25.42
C ASP A 8 -32.48 -10.02 -24.56
N ASP A 9 -32.54 -8.78 -25.07
CA ASP A 9 -31.96 -7.58 -24.49
C ASP A 9 -32.90 -6.91 -23.46
N SER A 10 -33.63 -7.72 -22.70
CA SER A 10 -34.48 -7.23 -21.61
C SER A 10 -33.84 -7.33 -20.22
N THR A 11 -32.53 -7.15 -20.09
CA THR A 11 -31.89 -6.97 -18.78
C THR A 11 -32.10 -5.54 -18.29
N ILE A 12 -33.25 -5.32 -17.62
CA ILE A 12 -33.45 -4.13 -16.78
C ILE A 12 -32.24 -4.01 -15.86
N PRO A 13 -31.50 -2.89 -15.86
CA PRO A 13 -30.34 -2.74 -14.99
C PRO A 13 -30.79 -2.87 -13.53
N VAL A 14 -30.46 -4.01 -12.93
CA VAL A 14 -30.79 -4.28 -11.52
C VAL A 14 -30.13 -3.20 -10.67
N LYS A 15 -30.96 -2.35 -10.06
CA LYS A 15 -30.49 -1.26 -9.20
C LYS A 15 -29.66 -1.86 -8.06
N LYS A 16 -28.39 -1.44 -7.97
CA LYS A 16 -27.49 -1.92 -6.91
C LYS A 16 -28.14 -1.77 -5.53
N PRO A 17 -28.13 -2.81 -4.68
CA PRO A 17 -28.62 -2.73 -3.31
C PRO A 17 -28.00 -1.58 -2.54
N ASN A 18 -28.71 -1.04 -1.54
CA ASN A 18 -28.22 0.13 -0.78
C ASN A 18 -26.91 -0.15 -0.05
N TRP A 19 -26.65 -1.40 0.37
CA TRP A 19 -25.42 -1.80 1.04
C TRP A 19 -24.19 -1.86 0.12
N LEU A 20 -24.39 -1.88 -1.20
CA LEU A 20 -23.33 -1.78 -2.23
C LEU A 20 -23.04 -0.33 -2.64
N ARG A 21 -23.72 0.65 -2.03
CA ARG A 21 -23.48 2.06 -2.34
C ARG A 21 -22.37 2.59 -1.46
N VAL A 22 -21.29 3.00 -2.09
CA VAL A 22 -20.16 3.68 -1.42
C VAL A 22 -20.44 5.19 -1.40
N LYS A 23 -20.09 5.85 -0.29
CA LYS A 23 -20.14 7.30 -0.21
C LYS A 23 -19.09 7.91 -1.12
N LEU A 24 -19.45 8.96 -1.85
CA LEU A 24 -18.48 9.69 -2.66
C LEU A 24 -17.41 10.32 -1.76
N PRO A 25 -16.14 10.35 -2.22
CA PRO A 25 -15.04 10.94 -1.47
C PRO A 25 -15.05 12.48 -1.57
N ILE A 26 -15.94 13.14 -0.81
CA ILE A 26 -16.22 14.59 -0.90
C ILE A 26 -16.02 15.35 0.41
N GLY A 27 -15.49 14.73 1.47
CA GLY A 27 -15.27 15.38 2.78
C GLY A 27 -14.04 16.31 2.79
N GLU A 28 -14.00 17.27 3.73
CA GLU A 28 -12.82 18.13 3.95
C GLU A 28 -11.56 17.31 4.31
N SER A 29 -11.71 16.28 5.16
CA SER A 29 -10.62 15.36 5.49
C SER A 29 -10.08 14.66 4.25
N TYR A 30 -10.96 14.18 3.36
CA TYR A 30 -10.53 13.58 2.10
C TYR A 30 -9.72 14.55 1.23
N LYS A 31 -10.21 15.79 1.06
CA LYS A 31 -9.51 16.82 0.28
C LYS A 31 -8.15 17.15 0.87
N HIS A 32 -8.06 17.21 2.20
CA HIS A 32 -6.81 17.45 2.92
C HIS A 32 -5.80 16.32 2.66
N VAL A 33 -6.20 15.07 2.86
CA VAL A 33 -5.37 13.89 2.59
C VAL A 33 -4.94 13.84 1.13
N ARG A 34 -5.87 14.08 0.20
CA ARG A 34 -5.59 14.14 -1.23
C ARG A 34 -4.51 15.17 -1.56
N GLY A 35 -4.66 16.39 -1.03
CA GLY A 35 -3.68 17.45 -1.24
C GLY A 35 -2.29 17.10 -0.69
N LEU A 36 -2.21 16.38 0.43
CA LEU A 36 -0.93 15.93 0.99
C LEU A 36 -0.29 14.85 0.12
N VAL A 37 -1.05 13.87 -0.34
CA VAL A 37 -0.56 12.81 -1.25
C VAL A 37 0.03 13.43 -2.52
N ASP A 38 -0.69 14.37 -3.14
CA ASP A 38 -0.27 15.04 -4.36
C ASP A 38 0.98 15.91 -4.13
N ASN A 39 1.00 16.72 -3.07
CA ASN A 39 2.11 17.64 -2.76
C ASN A 39 3.42 16.90 -2.41
N HIS A 40 3.32 15.77 -1.73
CA HIS A 40 4.47 14.94 -1.35
C HIS A 40 4.85 13.90 -2.42
N LYS A 41 4.19 13.90 -3.59
CA LYS A 41 4.42 12.94 -4.69
C LYS A 41 4.42 11.49 -4.20
N LEU A 42 3.41 11.15 -3.38
CA LEU A 42 3.26 9.82 -2.81
C LEU A 42 2.35 8.96 -3.67
N HIS A 43 2.56 7.67 -3.58
CA HIS A 43 1.67 6.68 -4.18
C HIS A 43 0.83 6.00 -3.10
N THR A 44 -0.44 5.75 -3.41
CA THR A 44 -1.33 4.99 -2.54
C THR A 44 -1.96 3.84 -3.31
N ILE A 45 -2.08 2.69 -2.67
CA ILE A 45 -2.82 1.57 -3.26
C ILE A 45 -4.30 1.90 -3.42
N CYS A 46 -4.79 2.84 -2.61
CA CYS A 46 -6.17 3.32 -2.69
C CYS A 46 -6.48 3.94 -4.07
N GLU A 47 -5.53 4.66 -4.65
CA GLU A 47 -5.64 5.23 -6.00
C GLU A 47 -5.28 4.21 -7.08
N SER A 48 -4.09 3.60 -7.00
CA SER A 48 -3.61 2.66 -8.01
C SER A 48 -4.49 1.41 -8.13
N GLY A 49 -5.11 1.00 -7.01
CA GLY A 49 -6.05 -0.12 -6.96
C GLY A 49 -7.51 0.25 -7.18
N ASN A 50 -7.83 1.53 -7.47
CA ASN A 50 -9.21 2.01 -7.61
C ASN A 50 -10.12 1.59 -6.44
N CYS A 51 -9.64 1.75 -5.21
CA CYS A 51 -10.32 1.28 -4.01
C CYS A 51 -11.65 2.02 -3.79
N PRO A 52 -12.80 1.33 -3.72
CA PRO A 52 -14.08 1.99 -3.51
C PRO A 52 -14.24 2.62 -2.12
N ASN A 53 -13.44 2.18 -1.14
CA ASN A 53 -13.53 2.63 0.25
C ASN A 53 -12.61 3.82 0.56
N MET A 54 -11.85 4.31 -0.43
CA MET A 54 -10.85 5.37 -0.24
C MET A 54 -11.43 6.61 0.48
N GLY A 55 -12.63 7.04 0.10
CA GLY A 55 -13.27 8.22 0.71
C GLY A 55 -13.60 8.05 2.19
N GLU A 56 -13.97 6.84 2.61
CA GLU A 56 -14.28 6.52 3.99
C GLU A 56 -13.00 6.36 4.82
N CYS A 57 -12.04 5.56 4.36
CA CYS A 57 -10.77 5.32 5.04
C CYS A 57 -9.98 6.62 5.27
N TRP A 58 -9.85 7.45 4.24
CA TRP A 58 -9.15 8.74 4.37
C TRP A 58 -9.90 9.74 5.24
N GLY A 59 -11.25 9.64 5.28
CA GLY A 59 -12.08 10.41 6.19
C GLY A 59 -11.89 10.02 7.66
N GLU A 60 -11.56 8.77 7.94
CA GLU A 60 -11.35 8.19 9.27
C GLU A 60 -9.89 8.22 9.74
N GLY A 61 -8.97 8.72 8.92
CA GLY A 61 -7.56 8.83 9.27
C GLY A 61 -6.78 7.52 9.10
N THR A 62 -7.25 6.64 8.19
CA THR A 62 -6.52 5.43 7.77
C THR A 62 -6.05 5.60 6.33
N ALA A 63 -4.77 5.36 6.07
CA ALA A 63 -4.21 5.44 4.73
C ALA A 63 -3.26 4.25 4.47
N THR A 64 -3.30 3.75 3.23
CA THR A 64 -2.40 2.69 2.75
C THR A 64 -1.45 3.29 1.72
N PHE A 65 -0.21 3.45 2.12
CA PHE A 65 0.85 3.99 1.27
C PHE A 65 1.49 2.86 0.45
N MET A 66 1.83 3.17 -0.79
CA MET A 66 2.55 2.25 -1.66
C MET A 66 3.92 2.85 -1.96
N ILE A 67 4.97 2.18 -1.55
CA ILE A 67 6.36 2.60 -1.74
C ILE A 67 7.03 1.87 -2.91
N LEU A 68 8.21 2.33 -3.29
CA LEU A 68 8.99 1.84 -4.43
C LEU A 68 8.35 2.17 -5.80
N GLY A 69 7.49 3.20 -5.84
CA GLY A 69 6.82 3.67 -7.03
C GLY A 69 5.45 3.06 -7.27
N ASN A 70 4.95 3.16 -8.49
CA ASN A 70 3.60 2.76 -8.90
C ASN A 70 3.58 1.75 -10.05
N VAL A 71 4.75 1.22 -10.46
CA VAL A 71 4.88 0.19 -11.50
C VAL A 71 5.56 -1.04 -10.90
N CYS A 72 4.90 -2.19 -11.01
CA CYS A 72 5.35 -3.45 -10.46
C CYS A 72 6.04 -4.29 -11.55
N THR A 73 7.08 -5.04 -11.18
CA THR A 73 7.74 -6.00 -12.09
C THR A 73 6.93 -7.28 -12.30
N ARG A 74 5.94 -7.54 -11.42
CA ARG A 74 5.08 -8.72 -11.47
C ARG A 74 3.65 -8.39 -11.89
N SER A 75 2.98 -9.35 -12.55
CA SER A 75 1.62 -9.23 -13.05
C SER A 75 0.68 -10.21 -12.35
N CYS A 76 0.30 -9.93 -11.11
CA CYS A 76 -0.66 -10.75 -10.38
C CYS A 76 -2.07 -10.55 -10.93
N SER A 77 -2.80 -11.64 -11.21
CA SER A 77 -4.12 -11.61 -11.88
C SER A 77 -5.21 -10.85 -11.12
N PHE A 78 -5.06 -10.69 -9.81
CA PHE A 78 -6.00 -9.98 -8.93
C PHE A 78 -5.59 -8.51 -8.64
N CYS A 79 -4.41 -8.08 -9.11
CA CYS A 79 -3.86 -6.77 -8.78
C CYS A 79 -4.12 -5.76 -9.90
N ALA A 80 -4.57 -4.56 -9.54
CA ALA A 80 -4.83 -3.48 -10.50
C ALA A 80 -3.64 -2.52 -10.70
N VAL A 81 -2.52 -2.74 -9.99
CA VAL A 81 -1.31 -1.93 -10.12
C VAL A 81 -0.67 -2.14 -11.50
N ALA A 82 -0.22 -1.05 -12.09
CA ALA A 82 0.44 -1.09 -13.39
C ALA A 82 1.66 -2.01 -13.40
N THR A 83 1.78 -2.83 -14.44
CA THR A 83 2.91 -3.76 -14.61
C THR A 83 3.85 -3.24 -15.70
N GLY A 84 5.15 -3.31 -15.46
CA GLY A 84 6.13 -2.87 -16.44
C GLY A 84 7.54 -2.74 -15.88
N ARG A 85 8.31 -1.85 -16.50
CA ARG A 85 9.63 -1.49 -16.01
C ARG A 85 9.49 -0.28 -15.07
N PRO A 86 9.79 -0.44 -13.77
CA PRO A 86 9.75 0.67 -12.82
C PRO A 86 10.81 1.73 -13.13
N GLU A 87 10.55 2.95 -12.66
CA GLU A 87 11.53 4.04 -12.67
C GLU A 87 12.67 3.81 -11.67
N GLU A 88 13.66 4.69 -11.66
CA GLU A 88 14.74 4.65 -10.67
C GLU A 88 14.20 4.76 -9.25
N VAL A 89 14.95 4.19 -8.29
CA VAL A 89 14.57 4.20 -6.87
C VAL A 89 14.68 5.63 -6.34
N ASP A 90 13.62 6.11 -5.73
CA ASP A 90 13.59 7.38 -5.02
C ASP A 90 14.04 7.19 -3.56
N TRP A 91 15.24 7.61 -3.26
CA TRP A 91 15.84 7.47 -1.93
C TRP A 91 15.27 8.42 -0.88
N ASP A 92 14.55 9.48 -1.30
CA ASP A 92 13.89 10.43 -0.41
C ASP A 92 12.44 10.03 -0.09
N GLU A 93 11.89 9.02 -0.77
CA GLU A 93 10.54 8.51 -0.55
C GLU A 93 10.28 8.13 0.92
N PRO A 94 11.18 7.43 1.65
CA PRO A 94 10.99 7.07 3.05
C PRO A 94 10.68 8.27 3.96
N GLN A 95 11.40 9.36 3.78
CA GLN A 95 11.22 10.58 4.58
C GLN A 95 9.89 11.26 4.23
N ARG A 96 9.55 11.37 2.95
CA ARG A 96 8.27 11.96 2.51
C ARG A 96 7.06 11.18 3.00
N VAL A 97 7.13 9.83 3.02
CA VAL A 97 6.07 8.99 3.58
C VAL A 97 5.90 9.25 5.07
N ALA A 98 6.99 9.33 5.83
CA ALA A 98 6.95 9.61 7.26
C ALA A 98 6.35 10.99 7.58
N GLU A 99 6.72 12.01 6.81
CA GLU A 99 6.19 13.38 6.93
C GLU A 99 4.71 13.44 6.57
N ALA A 100 4.28 12.76 5.52
CA ALA A 100 2.88 12.72 5.14
C ALA A 100 2.01 12.05 6.21
N ILE A 101 2.44 10.93 6.78
CA ILE A 101 1.77 10.28 7.92
C ILE A 101 1.64 11.24 9.08
N HIS A 102 2.68 12.02 9.39
CA HIS A 102 2.68 13.02 10.44
C HIS A 102 1.67 14.14 10.17
N LEU A 103 1.70 14.72 8.97
CA LEU A 103 0.81 15.82 8.57
C LEU A 103 -0.65 15.39 8.50
N MET A 104 -0.91 14.17 8.05
CA MET A 104 -2.25 13.58 8.02
C MET A 104 -2.77 13.20 9.40
N LYS A 105 -1.90 13.15 10.43
CA LYS A 105 -2.24 12.67 11.78
C LYS A 105 -2.87 11.27 11.76
N VAL A 106 -2.33 10.40 10.92
CA VAL A 106 -2.82 9.03 10.75
C VAL A 106 -2.58 8.24 12.03
N LYS A 107 -3.63 7.63 12.56
CA LYS A 107 -3.54 6.78 13.77
C LYS A 107 -3.02 5.39 13.44
N HIS A 108 -3.37 4.89 12.27
CA HIS A 108 -2.97 3.59 11.77
C HIS A 108 -2.54 3.71 10.31
N ALA A 109 -1.26 3.51 10.05
CA ALA A 109 -0.69 3.55 8.72
C ALA A 109 -0.42 2.13 8.22
N VAL A 110 -0.86 1.84 7.02
CA VAL A 110 -0.52 0.61 6.30
C VAL A 110 0.46 0.96 5.19
N ILE A 111 1.57 0.24 5.12
CA ILE A 111 2.56 0.38 4.05
C ILE A 111 2.59 -0.91 3.24
N THR A 112 2.50 -0.77 1.94
CA THR A 112 2.73 -1.83 0.96
C THR A 112 3.74 -1.37 -0.08
N SER A 113 4.15 -2.22 -1.01
CA SER A 113 5.01 -1.83 -2.12
C SER A 113 4.64 -2.55 -3.41
N VAL A 114 5.16 -2.04 -4.52
CA VAL A 114 5.33 -2.84 -5.73
C VAL A 114 6.50 -3.81 -5.57
N ASP A 115 6.50 -4.90 -6.34
CA ASP A 115 7.68 -5.77 -6.45
C ASP A 115 8.73 -5.13 -7.34
N ARG A 116 9.99 -5.22 -6.91
CA ARG A 116 11.16 -4.67 -7.58
C ARG A 116 12.20 -5.78 -7.78
N ASP A 117 11.83 -6.83 -8.51
CA ASP A 117 12.69 -8.00 -8.75
C ASP A 117 14.00 -7.68 -9.52
N GLU A 118 14.05 -6.51 -10.17
CA GLU A 118 15.25 -6.03 -10.85
C GLU A 118 16.31 -5.49 -9.87
N LEU A 119 15.92 -5.15 -8.64
CA LEU A 119 16.84 -4.71 -7.60
C LEU A 119 17.47 -5.91 -6.89
N LYS A 120 18.78 -5.82 -6.62
CA LYS A 120 19.50 -6.89 -5.92
C LYS A 120 18.95 -7.19 -4.54
N ASP A 121 18.47 -6.14 -3.86
CA ASP A 121 17.89 -6.21 -2.50
C ASP A 121 16.36 -6.28 -2.51
N GLY A 122 15.73 -6.40 -3.69
CA GLY A 122 14.27 -6.42 -3.83
C GLY A 122 13.57 -5.19 -3.24
N GLY A 123 14.31 -4.09 -2.99
CA GLY A 123 13.80 -2.88 -2.35
C GLY A 123 13.78 -2.93 -0.82
N SER A 124 14.35 -3.95 -0.19
CA SER A 124 14.33 -4.12 1.27
C SER A 124 15.02 -2.98 2.04
N ILE A 125 15.99 -2.28 1.42
CA ILE A 125 16.64 -1.10 2.02
C ILE A 125 15.66 0.06 2.13
N ILE A 126 14.87 0.33 1.09
CA ILE A 126 13.82 1.38 1.13
C ILE A 126 12.77 1.03 2.17
N TRP A 127 12.34 -0.23 2.24
CA TRP A 127 11.44 -0.72 3.29
C TRP A 127 12.00 -0.43 4.69
N TYR A 128 13.25 -0.82 4.94
CA TYR A 128 13.92 -0.57 6.22
C TYR A 128 13.91 0.91 6.58
N ASN A 129 14.33 1.76 5.64
CA ASN A 129 14.40 3.21 5.86
C ASN A 129 13.01 3.81 6.10
N THR A 130 11.98 3.35 5.37
CA THR A 130 10.60 3.81 5.55
C THR A 130 10.06 3.47 6.93
N ILE A 131 10.22 2.22 7.37
CA ILE A 131 9.78 1.79 8.71
C ILE A 131 10.47 2.61 9.80
N LYS A 132 11.79 2.80 9.68
CA LYS A 132 12.56 3.60 10.64
C LYS A 132 12.15 5.07 10.66
N ALA A 133 12.00 5.70 9.50
CA ALA A 133 11.57 7.09 9.40
C ALA A 133 10.16 7.30 9.99
N VAL A 134 9.22 6.42 9.64
CA VAL A 134 7.84 6.49 10.16
C VAL A 134 7.82 6.33 11.68
N LYS A 135 8.49 5.33 12.23
CA LYS A 135 8.52 5.10 13.69
C LYS A 135 9.21 6.21 14.45
N SER A 136 10.25 6.81 13.87
CA SER A 136 10.96 7.93 14.49
C SER A 136 10.13 9.20 14.55
N LEU A 137 9.43 9.52 13.47
CA LEU A 137 8.65 10.77 13.36
C LEU A 137 7.24 10.63 13.96
N ASN A 138 6.69 9.41 13.96
CA ASN A 138 5.31 9.13 14.36
C ASN A 138 5.25 7.99 15.40
N PRO A 139 5.77 8.18 16.62
CA PRO A 139 5.87 7.12 17.63
C PRO A 139 4.51 6.59 18.10
N GLU A 140 3.45 7.42 18.01
CA GLU A 140 2.09 7.06 18.43
C GLU A 140 1.28 6.38 17.30
N THR A 141 1.78 6.39 16.06
CA THR A 141 1.11 5.78 14.93
C THR A 141 1.40 4.27 14.90
N THR A 142 0.34 3.45 14.86
CA THR A 142 0.51 2.03 14.63
C THR A 142 0.85 1.79 13.16
N LEU A 143 1.82 0.91 12.90
CA LEU A 143 2.31 0.63 11.57
C LEU A 143 2.10 -0.83 11.21
N GLU A 144 1.38 -1.06 10.12
CA GLU A 144 1.24 -2.37 9.47
C GLU A 144 2.06 -2.39 8.18
N THR A 145 2.78 -3.47 7.94
CA THR A 145 3.62 -3.66 6.77
C THR A 145 3.17 -4.87 5.96
N LEU A 146 2.70 -4.64 4.74
CA LEU A 146 2.34 -5.69 3.77
C LEU A 146 3.49 -5.84 2.78
N VAL A 147 4.49 -6.61 3.21
CA VAL A 147 5.75 -6.78 2.49
C VAL A 147 5.64 -7.77 1.32
N PRO A 148 6.45 -7.62 0.25
CA PRO A 148 6.57 -8.63 -0.79
C PRO A 148 7.29 -9.88 -0.27
N ASP A 149 7.29 -10.95 -1.06
CA ASP A 149 7.93 -12.22 -0.69
C ASP A 149 9.47 -12.18 -0.72
N PHE A 150 10.07 -11.11 -1.26
CA PHE A 150 11.51 -10.97 -1.47
C PHE A 150 12.18 -12.20 -2.08
N ARG A 151 11.42 -13.00 -2.84
CA ARG A 151 11.85 -14.29 -3.42
C ARG A 151 12.41 -15.28 -2.39
N GLY A 152 11.97 -15.15 -1.13
CA GLY A 152 12.41 -15.97 -0.02
C GLY A 152 13.84 -15.70 0.45
N ILE A 153 14.43 -14.54 0.11
CA ILE A 153 15.80 -14.20 0.53
C ILE A 153 15.76 -13.76 2.00
N GLU A 154 16.27 -14.62 2.87
CA GLU A 154 16.20 -14.48 4.34
C GLU A 154 16.80 -13.14 4.82
N GLU A 155 17.94 -12.71 4.29
CA GLU A 155 18.57 -11.44 4.67
C GLU A 155 17.65 -10.24 4.45
N GLN A 156 16.86 -10.23 3.36
CA GLN A 156 15.93 -9.16 3.05
C GLN A 156 14.75 -9.17 4.03
N ILE A 157 14.22 -10.34 4.33
CA ILE A 157 13.13 -10.53 5.30
C ILE A 157 13.61 -10.12 6.70
N GLN A 158 14.80 -10.58 7.12
CA GLN A 158 15.38 -10.24 8.42
C GLN A 158 15.58 -8.73 8.58
N ARG A 159 15.97 -8.02 7.51
CA ARG A 159 16.10 -6.56 7.52
C ARG A 159 14.79 -5.85 7.87
N ILE A 160 13.65 -6.36 7.39
CA ILE A 160 12.33 -5.81 7.71
C ILE A 160 11.96 -6.11 9.17
N ILE A 161 12.22 -7.32 9.63
CA ILE A 161 12.00 -7.71 11.04
C ILE A 161 12.80 -6.81 11.97
N ASP A 162 14.07 -6.59 11.68
CA ASP A 162 14.95 -5.71 12.47
C ASP A 162 14.48 -4.24 12.46
N ALA A 163 13.93 -3.76 11.34
CA ALA A 163 13.34 -2.44 11.28
C ALA A 163 12.08 -2.32 12.14
N THR A 164 11.27 -3.39 12.14
CA THR A 164 9.97 -3.41 12.82
C THR A 164 10.11 -3.62 14.32
N PHE A 165 10.94 -4.56 14.75
CA PHE A 165 11.01 -5.01 16.15
C PHE A 165 12.33 -4.62 16.86
N GLY A 166 13.36 -4.20 16.12
CA GLY A 166 14.72 -4.03 16.64
C GLY A 166 15.53 -5.33 16.58
N LYS A 167 16.86 -5.19 16.64
CA LYS A 167 17.78 -6.33 16.45
C LYS A 167 17.71 -7.44 17.51
N ASN A 168 17.02 -7.23 18.63
CA ASN A 168 17.06 -8.15 19.78
C ASN A 168 15.87 -9.10 19.90
N ARG A 169 14.91 -9.10 18.95
CA ARG A 169 13.70 -9.91 19.09
C ARG A 169 13.74 -11.26 18.35
N SER A 170 14.69 -11.46 17.47
CA SER A 170 14.89 -12.74 16.76
C SER A 170 15.46 -13.84 17.67
N GLU A 171 16.09 -13.48 18.79
CA GLU A 171 16.67 -14.46 19.73
C GLU A 171 15.68 -14.90 20.81
N GLU A 172 14.68 -14.08 21.17
CA GLU A 172 13.70 -14.42 22.23
C GLU A 172 12.62 -15.39 21.74
N HIS A 173 12.26 -15.39 20.45
CA HIS A 173 11.19 -16.26 19.93
C HIS A 173 11.64 -17.70 19.67
N THR A 174 12.93 -17.98 19.57
CA THR A 174 13.48 -19.34 19.43
C THR A 174 13.58 -20.09 20.75
N SER A 175 13.54 -19.40 21.88
CA SER A 175 13.63 -20.03 23.21
C SER A 175 12.28 -20.51 23.78
N GLU A 176 11.15 -20.05 23.21
CA GLU A 176 9.81 -20.49 23.66
C GLU A 176 9.24 -21.68 22.88
N LEU A 177 9.95 -22.20 21.87
CA LEU A 177 9.54 -23.35 21.06
C LEU A 177 10.41 -24.60 21.27
N GLN A 178 11.19 -24.69 22.35
CA GLN A 178 11.91 -25.90 22.75
C GLN A 178 11.27 -26.59 23.94
#